data_54d0193795174e9a6340d7de856fcf1e
#
_entry.id   54d0193795174e9a6340d7de856fcf1e
#
_cell.length_a   1.000
_cell.length_b   1.000
_cell.length_c   1.000
_cell.angle_alpha   90.00
_cell.angle_beta   90.00
_cell.angle_gamma   90.00
#
_symmetry.space_group_name_H-M   'P 1'
#
loop_
_entity.id
_entity.type
_entity.pdbx_description
1 polymer ?
#
loop_
_entity_poly.entity_id
_entity_poly.type
_entity_poly.pdbx_seq_one_letter_code
_entity_poly.pdbx_strand_id
1 'polypeptide(L)'
;MMKKLLKEVAVLAMAAVVAVSSVSGVQAAVASPTVSVVPVDKKNVTTTEGNNVDTKADGTAEVNDVTVNKNIATVPSTVAVDGVNYTVTVIKAKAFAKTAKKAKQIVIPATIKRVNKKGFTGAKKVKKIVVKGTKSFTVKKGAFKGLNSAKITVKVNKKMKAKEFKKLKKNLKKAGFKGKVTK
;
A
#
# COMPACT_ATOMS: atom_id res chain seq x y z
N MET A 1 2.02 -23.03 -34.64
CA MET A 1 1.08 -21.95 -35.09
C MET A 1 0.03 -21.75 -34.03
N MET A 2 0.17 -20.74 -33.19
CA MET A 2 -1.00 -20.19 -32.47
C MET A 2 -0.72 -18.75 -32.11
N LYS A 3 -1.62 -17.90 -32.55
CA LYS A 3 -1.52 -16.44 -32.65
C LYS A 3 -1.56 -15.75 -31.28
N LYS A 4 -0.63 -14.80 -31.09
CA LYS A 4 -0.66 -13.78 -30.06
C LYS A 4 -1.93 -12.94 -30.20
N LEU A 5 -2.74 -12.82 -29.17
CA LEU A 5 -3.72 -11.75 -29.02
C LEU A 5 -3.14 -10.70 -28.04
N LEU A 6 -2.57 -9.65 -28.63
CA LEU A 6 -2.41 -8.37 -27.94
C LEU A 6 -3.82 -7.75 -27.82
N LYS A 7 -4.30 -7.54 -26.62
CA LYS A 7 -5.40 -6.61 -26.38
C LYS A 7 -4.80 -5.25 -26.04
N GLU A 8 -4.76 -4.41 -27.04
CA GLU A 8 -4.54 -2.97 -26.87
C GLU A 8 -5.76 -2.36 -26.21
N VAL A 9 -5.54 -1.72 -25.06
CA VAL A 9 -6.52 -0.84 -24.44
C VAL A 9 -6.37 0.52 -25.09
N ALA A 10 -7.23 0.82 -26.05
CA ALA A 10 -7.32 2.12 -26.67
C ALA A 10 -7.82 3.14 -25.65
N VAL A 11 -6.97 4.11 -25.31
CA VAL A 11 -7.36 5.33 -24.62
C VAL A 11 -8.03 6.23 -25.67
N LEU A 12 -9.35 6.32 -25.61
CA LEU A 12 -10.11 7.20 -26.47
C LEU A 12 -10.03 8.64 -25.94
N ALA A 13 -9.09 9.41 -26.50
CA ALA A 13 -9.05 10.85 -26.33
C ALA A 13 -10.08 11.47 -27.30
N MET A 14 -11.24 11.88 -26.78
CA MET A 14 -12.17 12.70 -27.55
C MET A 14 -11.66 14.14 -27.60
N ALA A 15 -11.03 14.50 -28.70
CA ALA A 15 -10.80 15.90 -29.06
C ALA A 15 -12.07 16.43 -29.73
N ALA A 16 -12.82 17.26 -29.02
CA ALA A 16 -13.88 18.05 -29.58
C ALA A 16 -13.27 19.25 -30.33
N VAL A 17 -13.24 19.18 -31.65
CA VAL A 17 -12.92 20.32 -32.50
C VAL A 17 -14.15 21.22 -32.59
N VAL A 18 -14.11 22.35 -31.89
CA VAL A 18 -15.06 23.44 -32.08
C VAL A 18 -14.45 24.42 -33.09
N ALA A 19 -15.01 24.43 -34.30
CA ALA A 19 -14.68 25.45 -35.28
C ALA A 19 -15.33 26.78 -34.83
N VAL A 20 -14.51 27.76 -34.49
CA VAL A 20 -14.95 29.13 -34.19
C VAL A 20 -14.62 30.03 -35.37
N SER A 21 -15.64 30.51 -36.04
CA SER A 21 -15.55 31.56 -37.03
C SER A 21 -15.07 32.87 -36.40
N SER A 22 -14.14 33.50 -37.08
CA SER A 22 -13.44 34.74 -36.70
C SER A 22 -14.39 35.91 -36.42
N VAL A 23 -14.36 36.39 -35.15
CA VAL A 23 -14.76 37.76 -34.80
C VAL A 23 -13.59 38.34 -34.00
N SER A 24 -13.03 39.45 -34.51
CA SER A 24 -11.98 40.23 -33.90
C SER A 24 -12.43 40.81 -32.56
N GLY A 25 -11.68 40.59 -31.49
CA GLY A 25 -11.88 41.33 -30.26
C GLY A 25 -11.72 40.44 -29.00
N VAL A 26 -10.68 40.72 -28.24
CA VAL A 26 -10.41 40.28 -26.87
C VAL A 26 -10.18 38.76 -26.70
N GLN A 27 -8.93 38.35 -26.74
CA GLN A 27 -8.51 37.05 -26.23
C GLN A 27 -8.70 37.03 -24.70
N ALA A 28 -9.87 36.63 -24.24
CA ALA A 28 -9.98 36.08 -22.91
C ALA A 28 -9.26 34.73 -22.94
N ALA A 29 -8.13 34.64 -22.23
CA ALA A 29 -7.48 33.37 -21.97
C ALA A 29 -8.50 32.45 -21.32
N VAL A 30 -9.01 31.48 -22.08
CA VAL A 30 -9.84 30.42 -21.52
C VAL A 30 -8.92 29.59 -20.66
N ALA A 31 -8.90 29.88 -19.35
CA ALA A 31 -8.27 29.03 -18.38
C ALA A 31 -8.91 27.64 -18.49
N SER A 32 -8.16 26.68 -18.99
CA SER A 32 -8.61 25.28 -18.95
C SER A 32 -9.07 24.98 -17.51
N PRO A 33 -10.26 24.40 -17.30
CA PRO A 33 -10.69 24.07 -15.96
C PRO A 33 -9.68 23.10 -15.36
N THR A 34 -8.91 23.56 -14.41
CA THR A 34 -8.06 22.69 -13.58
C THR A 34 -9.03 21.85 -12.74
N VAL A 35 -9.28 20.62 -13.19
CA VAL A 35 -10.03 19.66 -12.39
C VAL A 35 -9.19 19.40 -11.13
N SER A 36 -9.60 20.00 -10.04
CA SER A 36 -8.97 19.75 -8.74
C SER A 36 -9.35 18.32 -8.33
N VAL A 37 -8.39 17.41 -8.48
CA VAL A 37 -8.57 16.01 -8.09
C VAL A 37 -8.36 15.91 -6.59
N VAL A 38 -9.44 15.74 -5.83
CA VAL A 38 -9.42 15.66 -4.37
C VAL A 38 -9.48 14.21 -3.89
N PRO A 39 -8.90 13.90 -2.71
CA PRO A 39 -9.02 12.57 -2.10
C PRO A 39 -10.47 12.19 -1.84
N VAL A 40 -10.82 10.93 -2.15
CA VAL A 40 -12.17 10.37 -1.95
C VAL A 40 -12.13 8.99 -1.31
N ASP A 41 -13.21 8.61 -0.66
CA ASP A 41 -13.41 7.26 -0.15
C ASP A 41 -13.70 6.29 -1.29
N LYS A 42 -12.86 5.26 -1.46
CA LYS A 42 -13.09 4.14 -2.38
C LYS A 42 -12.73 2.83 -1.71
N LYS A 43 -13.39 1.75 -2.10
CA LYS A 43 -13.15 0.40 -1.57
C LYS A 43 -12.64 -0.54 -2.64
N ASN A 44 -11.71 -1.42 -2.24
CA ASN A 44 -11.20 -2.50 -3.08
C ASN A 44 -10.62 -2.04 -4.43
N VAL A 45 -9.97 -0.88 -4.45
CA VAL A 45 -9.34 -0.35 -5.66
C VAL A 45 -8.03 -1.10 -5.91
N THR A 46 -7.85 -1.59 -7.13
CA THR A 46 -6.58 -2.19 -7.55
C THR A 46 -5.69 -1.11 -8.17
N THR A 47 -4.50 -0.92 -7.62
CA THR A 47 -3.51 0.03 -8.14
C THR A 47 -2.80 -0.52 -9.36
N THR A 48 -2.11 0.32 -10.12
CA THR A 48 -1.31 -0.07 -11.29
C THR A 48 -0.24 -1.12 -10.95
N GLU A 49 0.31 -1.07 -9.72
CA GLU A 49 1.26 -2.08 -9.23
C GLU A 49 0.57 -3.37 -8.75
N GLY A 50 -0.75 -3.48 -8.91
CA GLY A 50 -1.55 -4.64 -8.54
C GLY A 50 -1.83 -4.80 -7.05
N ASN A 51 -1.53 -3.80 -6.21
CA ASN A 51 -1.96 -3.81 -4.82
C ASN A 51 -3.45 -3.48 -4.73
N ASN A 52 -4.16 -4.04 -3.74
CA ASN A 52 -5.55 -3.67 -3.50
C ASN A 52 -5.64 -2.82 -2.24
N VAL A 53 -6.35 -1.69 -2.34
CA VAL A 53 -6.45 -0.69 -1.26
C VAL A 53 -7.87 -0.17 -1.08
N ASP A 54 -8.15 0.36 0.10
CA ASP A 54 -9.26 1.27 0.35
C ASP A 54 -8.66 2.67 0.53
N THR A 55 -9.15 3.64 -0.23
CA THR A 55 -8.77 5.06 -0.06
C THR A 55 -9.73 5.78 0.88
N LYS A 56 -9.31 6.92 1.39
CA LYS A 56 -10.08 7.78 2.28
C LYS A 56 -9.99 9.24 1.88
N ALA A 57 -11.05 9.99 2.15
CA ALA A 57 -11.14 11.42 1.87
C ALA A 57 -10.09 12.26 2.63
N ASP A 58 -9.45 11.70 3.69
CA ASP A 58 -8.35 12.33 4.42
C ASP A 58 -6.97 12.17 3.72
N GLY A 59 -6.93 11.65 2.49
CA GLY A 59 -5.69 11.40 1.74
C GLY A 59 -4.92 10.17 2.22
N THR A 60 -5.49 9.34 3.09
CA THR A 60 -4.87 8.08 3.50
C THR A 60 -5.44 6.87 2.77
N ALA A 61 -4.69 5.75 2.80
CA ALA A 61 -5.16 4.47 2.32
C ALA A 61 -4.87 3.34 3.31
N GLU A 62 -5.70 2.30 3.22
CA GLU A 62 -5.54 1.02 3.92
C GLU A 62 -5.29 -0.08 2.90
N VAL A 63 -4.23 -0.87 3.05
CA VAL A 63 -3.94 -1.94 2.09
C VAL A 63 -4.71 -3.22 2.44
N ASN A 64 -5.45 -3.75 1.45
CA ASN A 64 -6.23 -4.98 1.53
C ASN A 64 -5.45 -6.18 1.01
N ASP A 65 -4.64 -6.01 -0.05
CA ASP A 65 -3.76 -7.04 -0.60
C ASP A 65 -2.47 -6.42 -1.14
N VAL A 66 -1.35 -7.12 -0.92
CA VAL A 66 0.00 -6.67 -1.28
C VAL A 66 0.58 -7.62 -2.32
N THR A 67 1.08 -7.07 -3.41
CA THR A 67 1.77 -7.83 -4.45
C THR A 67 3.14 -8.33 -4.00
N VAL A 68 3.65 -9.34 -4.70
CA VAL A 68 4.96 -9.95 -4.44
C VAL A 68 5.85 -9.85 -5.65
N ASN A 69 7.03 -9.29 -5.46
CA ASN A 69 8.10 -9.30 -6.45
C ASN A 69 9.32 -10.04 -5.88
N LYS A 70 9.87 -11.00 -6.62
CA LYS A 70 11.05 -11.79 -6.22
C LYS A 70 10.98 -12.34 -4.77
N ASN A 71 9.82 -12.89 -4.37
CA ASN A 71 9.56 -13.39 -3.00
C ASN A 71 9.53 -12.31 -1.90
N ILE A 72 9.43 -11.04 -2.25
CA ILE A 72 9.31 -9.93 -1.31
C ILE A 72 7.93 -9.28 -1.49
N ALA A 73 7.16 -9.20 -0.41
CA ALA A 73 5.93 -8.42 -0.33
C ALA A 73 6.29 -7.04 0.24
N THR A 74 6.31 -6.03 -0.61
CA THR A 74 6.57 -4.65 -0.17
C THR A 74 5.25 -3.90 -0.03
N VAL A 75 4.91 -3.51 1.19
CA VAL A 75 3.77 -2.61 1.42
C VAL A 75 4.15 -1.25 0.85
N PRO A 76 3.36 -0.67 -0.07
CA PRO A 76 3.65 0.66 -0.61
C PRO A 76 3.53 1.74 0.47
N SER A 77 4.34 2.79 0.38
CA SER A 77 4.21 3.98 1.25
C SER A 77 3.10 4.90 0.78
N THR A 78 2.94 4.99 -0.53
CA THR A 78 1.90 5.77 -1.23
C THR A 78 1.32 4.95 -2.36
N VAL A 79 0.12 5.26 -2.76
CA VAL A 79 -0.55 4.68 -3.93
C VAL A 79 -1.26 5.79 -4.69
N ALA A 80 -1.22 5.74 -6.02
CA ALA A 80 -2.00 6.62 -6.87
C ALA A 80 -3.32 5.94 -7.24
N VAL A 81 -4.42 6.66 -7.09
CA VAL A 81 -5.77 6.23 -7.49
C VAL A 81 -6.45 7.43 -8.12
N ASP A 82 -6.85 7.30 -9.38
CA ASP A 82 -7.52 8.36 -10.17
C ASP A 82 -6.76 9.72 -10.12
N GLY A 83 -5.44 9.69 -10.27
CA GLY A 83 -4.60 10.88 -10.24
C GLY A 83 -4.29 11.44 -8.84
N VAL A 84 -4.89 10.90 -7.77
CA VAL A 84 -4.63 11.32 -6.39
C VAL A 84 -3.64 10.38 -5.72
N ASN A 85 -2.66 10.94 -5.01
CA ASN A 85 -1.72 10.19 -4.19
C ASN A 85 -2.24 10.03 -2.76
N TYR A 86 -2.39 8.78 -2.31
CA TYR A 86 -2.82 8.43 -0.96
C TYR A 86 -1.66 7.83 -0.15
N THR A 87 -1.48 8.29 1.08
CA THR A 87 -0.50 7.71 2.01
C THR A 87 -1.03 6.43 2.64
N VAL A 88 -0.34 5.30 2.45
CA VAL A 88 -0.74 4.02 3.06
C VAL A 88 -0.35 4.00 4.53
N THR A 89 -1.35 3.93 5.40
CA THR A 89 -1.17 4.03 6.86
C THR A 89 -1.60 2.77 7.62
N VAL A 90 -2.38 1.88 7.01
CA VAL A 90 -2.94 0.70 7.68
C VAL A 90 -2.76 -0.55 6.83
N ILE A 91 -2.32 -1.63 7.46
CA ILE A 91 -2.36 -2.99 6.91
C ILE A 91 -3.63 -3.67 7.44
N LYS A 92 -4.57 -3.98 6.55
CA LYS A 92 -5.84 -4.62 6.90
C LYS A 92 -5.68 -6.12 7.17
N ALA A 93 -6.76 -6.73 7.64
CA ALA A 93 -6.81 -8.17 7.85
C ALA A 93 -6.60 -8.93 6.54
N LYS A 94 -5.77 -9.97 6.58
CA LYS A 94 -5.47 -10.85 5.44
C LYS A 94 -4.76 -10.17 4.25
N ALA A 95 -4.12 -9.00 4.45
CA ALA A 95 -3.42 -8.25 3.39
C ALA A 95 -2.31 -9.04 2.66
N PHE A 96 -1.94 -10.21 3.15
CA PHE A 96 -0.93 -11.10 2.53
C PHE A 96 -1.53 -12.47 2.16
N ALA A 97 -2.86 -12.60 2.14
CA ALA A 97 -3.49 -13.92 1.97
C ALA A 97 -3.63 -14.36 0.51
N LYS A 98 -3.80 -13.43 -0.41
CA LYS A 98 -4.00 -13.75 -1.83
C LYS A 98 -2.65 -13.86 -2.56
N THR A 99 -2.00 -12.75 -2.77
CA THR A 99 -0.79 -12.64 -3.61
C THR A 99 0.49 -12.97 -2.85
N ALA A 100 0.57 -12.62 -1.56
CA ALA A 100 1.78 -12.79 -0.77
C ALA A 100 2.00 -14.18 -0.16
N LYS A 101 1.25 -15.21 -0.57
CA LYS A 101 1.43 -16.61 -0.11
C LYS A 101 2.86 -17.14 -0.33
N LYS A 102 3.54 -16.68 -1.37
CA LYS A 102 4.91 -17.09 -1.76
C LYS A 102 6.00 -16.23 -1.12
N ALA A 103 5.65 -15.09 -0.52
CA ALA A 103 6.63 -14.17 0.05
C ALA A 103 7.46 -14.81 1.16
N LYS A 104 8.78 -14.65 1.06
CA LYS A 104 9.74 -15.02 2.10
C LYS A 104 10.06 -13.83 3.01
N GLN A 105 9.85 -12.61 2.53
CA GLN A 105 10.08 -11.37 3.25
C GLN A 105 8.89 -10.40 3.07
N ILE A 106 8.58 -9.67 4.12
CA ILE A 106 7.67 -8.51 4.09
C ILE A 106 8.47 -7.25 4.40
N VAL A 107 8.24 -6.17 3.64
CA VAL A 107 8.80 -4.85 3.91
C VAL A 107 7.66 -3.91 4.30
N ILE A 108 7.81 -3.28 5.47
CA ILE A 108 6.84 -2.33 6.04
C ILE A 108 7.45 -0.92 5.96
N PRO A 109 6.83 0.03 5.23
CA PRO A 109 7.33 1.40 5.10
C PRO A 109 7.15 2.20 6.40
N ALA A 110 7.74 3.40 6.42
CA ALA A 110 7.66 4.31 7.56
C ALA A 110 6.27 4.90 7.78
N THR A 111 5.43 4.91 6.77
CA THR A 111 4.08 5.50 6.79
C THR A 111 3.07 4.68 7.59
N ILE A 112 3.33 3.39 7.82
CA ILE A 112 2.40 2.52 8.54
C ILE A 112 2.25 2.95 10.00
N LYS A 113 1.01 3.22 10.39
CA LYS A 113 0.59 3.57 11.77
C LYS A 113 -0.04 2.38 12.49
N ARG A 114 -0.67 1.45 11.75
CA ARG A 114 -1.40 0.32 12.34
C ARG A 114 -1.39 -0.94 11.46
N VAL A 115 -1.30 -2.09 12.14
CA VAL A 115 -1.59 -3.42 11.55
C VAL A 115 -2.80 -4.00 12.27
N ASN A 116 -3.82 -4.39 11.52
CA ASN A 116 -5.06 -4.92 12.06
C ASN A 116 -4.94 -6.39 12.52
N LYS A 117 -5.93 -6.87 13.30
CA LYS A 117 -6.09 -8.29 13.64
C LYS A 117 -6.04 -9.13 12.36
N LYS A 118 -5.31 -10.25 12.38
CA LYS A 118 -5.06 -11.10 11.20
C LYS A 118 -4.30 -10.41 10.05
N GLY A 119 -3.64 -9.26 10.27
CA GLY A 119 -2.96 -8.52 9.21
C GLY A 119 -1.94 -9.34 8.43
N PHE A 120 -1.18 -10.20 9.10
CA PHE A 120 -0.18 -11.07 8.46
C PHE A 120 -0.71 -12.47 8.10
N THR A 121 -2.00 -12.76 8.32
CA THR A 121 -2.58 -14.07 7.97
C THR A 121 -2.40 -14.36 6.48
N GLY A 122 -1.95 -15.58 6.16
CA GLY A 122 -1.67 -16.01 4.79
C GLY A 122 -0.19 -15.95 4.40
N ALA A 123 0.63 -15.16 5.07
CA ALA A 123 2.08 -15.04 4.82
C ALA A 123 2.87 -16.25 5.36
N LYS A 124 2.45 -17.48 5.05
CA LYS A 124 2.96 -18.73 5.67
C LYS A 124 4.45 -19.00 5.43
N LYS A 125 5.03 -18.50 4.34
CA LYS A 125 6.44 -18.72 3.96
C LYS A 125 7.38 -17.61 4.46
N VAL A 126 6.84 -16.57 5.10
CA VAL A 126 7.64 -15.43 5.58
C VAL A 126 8.56 -15.84 6.73
N LYS A 127 9.84 -15.54 6.56
CA LYS A 127 10.89 -15.72 7.55
C LYS A 127 11.42 -14.38 8.09
N LYS A 128 11.17 -13.28 7.38
CA LYS A 128 11.70 -11.96 7.72
C LYS A 128 10.67 -10.86 7.49
N ILE A 129 10.55 -9.96 8.44
CA ILE A 129 9.81 -8.71 8.31
C ILE A 129 10.80 -7.57 8.51
N VAL A 130 10.89 -6.65 7.54
CA VAL A 130 11.76 -5.48 7.59
C VAL A 130 10.91 -4.23 7.83
N VAL A 131 11.19 -3.53 8.91
CA VAL A 131 10.55 -2.26 9.25
C VAL A 131 11.47 -1.12 8.86
N LYS A 132 11.08 -0.32 7.86
CA LYS A 132 11.87 0.81 7.35
C LYS A 132 11.73 2.06 8.21
N GLY A 133 10.60 2.21 8.92
CA GLY A 133 10.33 3.36 9.77
C GLY A 133 11.22 3.43 11.01
N THR A 134 11.38 4.65 11.52
CA THR A 134 12.10 4.94 12.78
C THR A 134 11.17 5.14 13.98
N LYS A 135 9.85 5.20 13.73
CA LYS A 135 8.80 5.26 14.77
C LYS A 135 8.11 3.90 14.93
N SER A 136 7.62 3.62 16.12
CA SER A 136 6.80 2.44 16.37
C SER A 136 5.38 2.62 15.80
N PHE A 137 4.72 1.51 15.52
CA PHE A 137 3.32 1.49 15.09
C PHE A 137 2.51 0.50 15.94
N THR A 138 1.20 0.64 15.90
CA THR A 138 0.28 -0.24 16.62
C THR A 138 0.11 -1.56 15.88
N VAL A 139 0.18 -2.68 16.61
CA VAL A 139 -0.12 -4.01 16.08
C VAL A 139 -1.25 -4.60 16.91
N LYS A 140 -2.40 -4.84 16.29
CA LYS A 140 -3.59 -5.34 16.99
C LYS A 140 -3.38 -6.80 17.43
N LYS A 141 -3.94 -7.15 18.60
CA LYS A 141 -3.92 -8.54 19.13
C LYS A 141 -4.39 -9.53 18.05
N GLY A 142 -3.62 -10.62 17.87
CA GLY A 142 -3.93 -11.63 16.85
C GLY A 142 -3.53 -11.25 15.41
N ALA A 143 -2.69 -10.22 15.20
CA ALA A 143 -2.18 -9.88 13.86
C ALA A 143 -1.43 -11.04 13.20
N PHE A 144 -0.79 -11.91 13.99
CA PHE A 144 -0.03 -13.08 13.54
C PHE A 144 -0.82 -14.40 13.59
N LYS A 145 -2.16 -14.34 13.79
CA LYS A 145 -2.97 -15.58 13.87
C LYS A 145 -2.81 -16.41 12.59
N GLY A 146 -2.51 -17.70 12.76
CA GLY A 146 -2.29 -18.63 11.64
C GLY A 146 -0.86 -18.63 11.07
N LEU A 147 0.09 -17.95 11.73
CA LEU A 147 1.51 -17.99 11.39
C LEU A 147 2.33 -18.64 12.51
N ASN A 148 3.37 -19.39 12.13
CA ASN A 148 4.43 -19.77 13.07
C ASN A 148 5.39 -18.60 13.25
N SER A 149 4.99 -17.59 14.02
CA SER A 149 5.77 -16.37 14.20
C SER A 149 7.08 -16.56 14.96
N ALA A 150 7.26 -17.69 15.64
CA ALA A 150 8.54 -18.04 16.30
C ALA A 150 9.70 -18.18 15.29
N LYS A 151 9.42 -18.60 14.07
CA LYS A 151 10.40 -18.73 12.97
C LYS A 151 10.63 -17.43 12.19
N ILE A 152 10.00 -16.32 12.59
CA ILE A 152 10.08 -15.02 11.89
C ILE A 152 11.03 -14.09 12.66
N THR A 153 11.93 -13.43 11.94
CA THR A 153 12.73 -12.32 12.47
C THR A 153 12.16 -10.99 11.99
N VAL A 154 11.86 -10.09 12.90
CA VAL A 154 11.55 -8.68 12.61
C VAL A 154 12.84 -7.87 12.72
N LYS A 155 13.33 -7.37 11.59
CA LYS A 155 14.47 -6.45 11.52
C LYS A 155 13.97 -5.01 11.40
N VAL A 156 14.32 -4.16 12.36
CA VAL A 156 13.93 -2.75 12.34
C VAL A 156 15.04 -1.87 11.82
N ASN A 157 14.70 -0.63 11.47
CA ASN A 157 15.65 0.38 11.04
C ASN A 157 16.67 0.65 12.16
N LYS A 158 17.96 0.62 11.83
CA LYS A 158 19.05 0.89 12.78
C LYS A 158 18.93 2.27 13.45
N LYS A 159 18.39 3.26 12.73
CA LYS A 159 18.15 4.64 13.24
C LYS A 159 16.93 4.76 14.18
N MET A 160 16.17 3.68 14.41
CA MET A 160 15.06 3.71 15.36
C MET A 160 15.56 3.96 16.78
N LYS A 161 15.06 5.02 17.45
CA LYS A 161 15.43 5.36 18.84
C LYS A 161 15.08 4.21 19.80
N ALA A 162 15.82 4.05 20.88
CA ALA A 162 15.64 2.97 21.86
C ALA A 162 14.20 2.93 22.42
N LYS A 163 13.60 4.08 22.72
CA LYS A 163 12.21 4.21 23.20
C LYS A 163 11.22 3.61 22.19
N GLU A 164 11.35 3.95 20.89
CA GLU A 164 10.48 3.45 19.83
C GLU A 164 10.69 1.95 19.58
N PHE A 165 11.92 1.48 19.63
CA PHE A 165 12.24 0.05 19.53
C PHE A 165 11.60 -0.76 20.66
N LYS A 166 11.73 -0.30 21.92
CA LYS A 166 11.09 -0.90 23.11
C LYS A 166 9.57 -0.94 22.95
N LYS A 167 8.97 0.17 22.47
CA LYS A 167 7.52 0.28 22.21
C LYS A 167 7.06 -0.70 21.12
N LEU A 168 7.78 -0.78 20.01
CA LEU A 168 7.45 -1.71 18.93
C LEU A 168 7.58 -3.18 19.39
N LYS A 169 8.65 -3.55 20.11
CA LYS A 169 8.77 -4.90 20.72
C LYS A 169 7.58 -5.24 21.60
N LYS A 170 7.15 -4.31 22.45
CA LYS A 170 5.98 -4.49 23.32
C LYS A 170 4.70 -4.70 22.49
N ASN A 171 4.50 -3.89 21.44
CA ASN A 171 3.34 -4.01 20.55
C ASN A 171 3.30 -5.35 19.81
N LEU A 172 4.45 -5.80 19.28
CA LEU A 172 4.57 -7.10 18.62
C LEU A 172 4.27 -8.26 19.59
N LYS A 173 4.85 -8.23 20.81
CA LYS A 173 4.56 -9.25 21.84
C LYS A 173 3.10 -9.31 22.21
N LYS A 174 2.47 -8.16 22.45
CA LYS A 174 1.00 -8.06 22.73
C LYS A 174 0.15 -8.57 21.57
N ALA A 175 0.63 -8.44 20.33
CA ALA A 175 -0.06 -8.93 19.14
C ALA A 175 0.09 -10.46 18.93
N GLY A 176 0.85 -11.16 19.77
CA GLY A 176 1.08 -12.60 19.69
C GLY A 176 2.33 -12.98 18.87
N PHE A 177 3.24 -12.06 18.62
CA PHE A 177 4.52 -12.36 17.97
C PHE A 177 5.47 -13.07 18.94
N LYS A 178 6.02 -14.22 18.54
CA LYS A 178 6.93 -15.06 19.33
C LYS A 178 8.38 -15.10 18.80
N GLY A 179 8.63 -14.45 17.67
CA GLY A 179 9.93 -14.49 17.00
C GLY A 179 10.92 -13.44 17.52
N LYS A 180 12.07 -13.37 16.85
CA LYS A 180 13.17 -12.45 17.19
C LYS A 180 12.90 -11.05 16.64
N VAL A 181 13.21 -10.00 17.44
CA VAL A 181 13.17 -8.59 16.99
C VAL A 181 14.56 -8.00 17.16
N THR A 182 15.15 -7.53 16.07
CA THR A 182 16.54 -7.01 16.02
C THR A 182 16.58 -5.63 15.36
N LYS A 183 17.62 -4.88 15.63
CA LYS A 183 18.02 -3.70 14.86
C LYS A 183 18.94 -4.07 13.69
#